data_40cc47f4f5430e1f10491f58306a2f66
#
_entry.id   40cc47f4f5430e1f10491f58306a2f66
#
_cell.length_a   1.000
_cell.length_b   1.000
_cell.length_c   1.000
_cell.angle_alpha   90.00
_cell.angle_beta   90.00
_cell.angle_gamma   90.00
#
_symmetry.space_group_name_H-M   'P 1'
#
loop_
_entity.id
_entity.type
_entity.pdbx_description
1 polymer ?
#
loop_
_entity_poly.entity_id
_entity_poly.type
_entity_poly.pdbx_seq_one_letter_code
_entity_poly.pdbx_strand_id
1 'polypeptide(L)'
;MPSCPECGMKMVRQASYRTAWERLLRVLCIYPFRCQLCAHRFLASFAGPRVDAQRDYERLLVWYPASFSSTVLTTGGQIQNAEGTIVNLSIRGCQMKTDLPLQPGDMLCLTFTPTDQAGTPPVVIEQAVVRSSNGTTNGIEFISLDEAGEVRIRQIISDRLHSWMRPAG
;
A
#
# COMPACT_ATOMS: atom_id res chain seq x y z
N MET A 1 -21.19 -0.44 6.86
CA MET A 1 -20.04 -1.17 6.27
C MET A 1 -19.58 -2.22 7.27
N PRO A 2 -19.15 -3.41 6.83
CA PRO A 2 -18.61 -4.41 7.73
C PRO A 2 -17.33 -3.93 8.39
N SER A 3 -16.96 -4.51 9.55
CA SER A 3 -15.66 -4.31 10.21
C SER A 3 -14.76 -5.50 9.94
N CYS A 4 -13.46 -5.28 9.95
CA CYS A 4 -12.49 -6.34 9.78
C CYS A 4 -12.52 -7.30 10.97
N PRO A 5 -12.69 -8.62 10.78
CA PRO A 5 -12.73 -9.57 11.88
C PRO A 5 -11.37 -9.73 12.58
N GLU A 6 -10.27 -9.40 11.92
CA GLU A 6 -8.92 -9.55 12.45
C GLU A 6 -8.49 -8.38 13.35
N CYS A 7 -8.72 -7.14 12.92
CA CYS A 7 -8.24 -5.94 13.63
C CYS A 7 -9.35 -4.97 14.04
N GLY A 8 -10.63 -5.29 13.80
CA GLY A 8 -11.78 -4.45 14.15
C GLY A 8 -11.95 -3.17 13.32
N MET A 9 -11.02 -2.86 12.40
CA MET A 9 -11.05 -1.63 11.60
C MET A 9 -12.29 -1.59 10.72
N LYS A 10 -12.98 -0.45 10.70
CA LYS A 10 -14.15 -0.19 9.84
C LYS A 10 -13.79 0.24 8.41
N MET A 11 -12.54 0.62 8.18
CA MET A 11 -12.05 0.97 6.84
C MET A 11 -11.72 -0.29 6.05
N VAL A 12 -12.74 -0.79 5.38
CA VAL A 12 -12.67 -1.94 4.48
C VAL A 12 -13.17 -1.55 3.10
N ARG A 13 -12.59 -2.11 2.05
CA ARG A 13 -13.05 -1.95 0.67
C ARG A 13 -13.50 -3.27 0.10
N GLN A 14 -14.46 -3.22 -0.84
CA GLN A 14 -14.77 -4.40 -1.62
C GLN A 14 -13.56 -4.79 -2.44
N ALA A 15 -13.17 -6.05 -2.36
CA ALA A 15 -12.05 -6.62 -3.10
C ALA A 15 -12.53 -7.25 -4.41
N SER A 16 -11.62 -7.41 -5.35
CA SER A 16 -11.88 -8.13 -6.60
C SER A 16 -12.22 -9.60 -6.31
N TYR A 17 -13.10 -10.20 -7.13
CA TYR A 17 -13.41 -11.62 -7.04
C TYR A 17 -12.22 -12.45 -7.52
N ARG A 18 -11.81 -13.43 -6.72
CA ARG A 18 -10.73 -14.36 -7.06
C ARG A 18 -11.24 -15.68 -7.66
N THR A 19 -12.45 -16.08 -7.28
CA THR A 19 -13.03 -17.35 -7.69
C THR A 19 -14.43 -17.19 -8.27
N ALA A 20 -14.85 -18.16 -9.09
CA ALA A 20 -16.21 -18.21 -9.61
C ALA A 20 -17.25 -18.35 -8.48
N TRP A 21 -16.89 -19.06 -7.40
CA TRP A 21 -17.74 -19.25 -6.22
C TRP A 21 -18.04 -17.92 -5.52
N GLU A 22 -17.06 -17.03 -5.38
CA GLU A 22 -17.28 -15.71 -4.81
C GLU A 22 -18.26 -14.87 -5.65
N ARG A 23 -18.26 -15.06 -6.97
CA ARG A 23 -19.25 -14.42 -7.86
C ARG A 23 -20.65 -14.95 -7.63
N LEU A 24 -20.78 -16.23 -7.32
CA LEU A 24 -22.09 -16.85 -7.02
C LEU A 24 -22.63 -16.34 -5.69
N LEU A 25 -21.80 -16.18 -4.66
CA LEU A 25 -22.19 -15.66 -3.36
C LEU A 25 -22.79 -14.24 -3.41
N ARG A 26 -22.56 -13.52 -4.49
CA ARG A 26 -23.21 -12.22 -4.76
C ARG A 26 -24.74 -12.31 -4.75
N VAL A 27 -25.32 -13.42 -5.17
CA VAL A 27 -26.79 -13.62 -5.16
C VAL A 27 -27.33 -13.56 -3.72
N LEU A 28 -26.50 -13.93 -2.74
CA LEU A 28 -26.79 -13.86 -1.31
C LEU A 28 -26.32 -12.54 -0.66
N CYS A 29 -25.98 -11.52 -1.48
CA CYS A 29 -25.42 -10.26 -1.00
C CYS A 29 -24.13 -10.43 -0.18
N ILE A 30 -23.36 -11.49 -0.43
CA ILE A 30 -22.07 -11.73 0.20
C ILE A 30 -20.96 -11.31 -0.76
N TYR A 31 -20.11 -10.40 -0.30
CA TYR A 31 -19.03 -9.80 -1.08
C TYR A 31 -17.67 -9.97 -0.41
N PRO A 32 -16.59 -10.09 -1.20
CA PRO A 32 -15.26 -10.03 -0.66
C PRO A 32 -14.91 -8.61 -0.25
N PHE A 33 -14.33 -8.48 0.94
CA PHE A 33 -13.79 -7.24 1.48
C PHE A 33 -12.31 -7.41 1.81
N ARG A 34 -11.61 -6.29 1.82
CA ARG A 34 -10.22 -6.22 2.24
C ARG A 34 -10.02 -5.07 3.21
N CYS A 35 -9.40 -5.36 4.34
CA CYS A 35 -9.02 -4.36 5.32
C CYS A 35 -7.91 -3.47 4.77
N GLN A 36 -8.04 -2.17 4.97
CA GLN A 36 -7.05 -1.20 4.49
C GLN A 36 -5.86 -1.05 5.45
N LEU A 37 -5.97 -1.62 6.66
CA LEU A 37 -4.92 -1.56 7.68
C LEU A 37 -4.11 -2.85 7.79
N CYS A 38 -4.76 -4.04 7.90
CA CYS A 38 -4.05 -5.31 8.08
C CYS A 38 -4.02 -6.18 6.81
N ALA A 39 -4.58 -5.68 5.70
CA ALA A 39 -4.69 -6.39 4.43
C ALA A 39 -5.52 -7.69 4.48
N HIS A 40 -6.10 -8.06 5.65
CA HIS A 40 -6.92 -9.25 5.79
C HIS A 40 -8.10 -9.22 4.82
N ARG A 41 -8.33 -10.34 4.15
CA ARG A 41 -9.41 -10.52 3.17
C ARG A 41 -10.48 -11.44 3.75
N PHE A 42 -11.73 -11.00 3.72
CA PHE A 42 -12.86 -11.73 4.29
C PHE A 42 -14.12 -11.54 3.45
N LEU A 43 -15.10 -12.40 3.68
CA LEU A 43 -16.42 -12.30 3.08
C LEU A 43 -17.39 -11.70 4.10
N ALA A 44 -18.24 -10.78 3.66
CA ALA A 44 -19.26 -10.20 4.51
C ALA A 44 -20.54 -9.87 3.71
N SER A 45 -21.68 -9.92 4.39
CA SER A 45 -22.94 -9.45 3.83
C SER A 45 -22.98 -7.93 3.77
N PHE A 46 -23.42 -7.38 2.63
CA PHE A 46 -23.53 -5.94 2.43
C PHE A 46 -24.67 -5.62 1.47
N ALA A 47 -25.60 -4.78 1.92
CA ALA A 47 -26.79 -4.37 1.16
C ALA A 47 -26.65 -2.98 0.48
N GLY A 48 -25.42 -2.43 0.41
CA GLY A 48 -25.17 -1.13 -0.19
C GLY A 48 -24.81 -1.17 -1.69
N PRO A 49 -24.71 0.00 -2.33
CA PRO A 49 -24.33 0.10 -3.72
C PRO A 49 -22.92 -0.48 -3.95
N ARG A 50 -22.76 -1.10 -5.10
CA ARG A 50 -21.50 -1.71 -5.49
C ARG A 50 -20.49 -0.63 -5.86
N VAL A 51 -19.33 -0.66 -5.25
CA VAL A 51 -18.19 0.13 -5.68
C VAL A 51 -17.24 -0.83 -6.38
N ASP A 52 -17.15 -0.76 -7.70
CA ASP A 52 -16.13 -1.49 -8.45
C ASP A 52 -14.77 -0.91 -8.08
N ALA A 53 -14.11 -1.55 -7.11
CA ALA A 53 -12.80 -1.13 -6.69
C ALA A 53 -11.77 -1.59 -7.72
N GLN A 54 -11.29 -0.67 -8.57
CA GLN A 54 -10.14 -0.90 -9.46
C GLN A 54 -8.86 -1.25 -8.68
N ARG A 55 -8.82 -0.97 -7.39
CA ARG A 55 -7.66 -1.16 -6.53
C ARG A 55 -8.07 -1.80 -5.21
N ASP A 56 -7.32 -2.80 -4.80
CA ASP A 56 -7.55 -3.53 -3.55
C ASP A 56 -7.22 -2.69 -2.30
N TYR A 57 -6.34 -1.70 -2.42
CA TYR A 57 -5.88 -0.85 -1.31
C TYR A 57 -6.06 0.63 -1.60
N GLU A 58 -6.43 1.37 -0.56
CA GLU A 58 -6.41 2.83 -0.55
C GLU A 58 -4.96 3.31 -0.63
N ARG A 59 -4.74 4.41 -1.34
CA ARG A 59 -3.45 5.07 -1.42
C ARG A 59 -3.56 6.44 -0.80
N LEU A 60 -2.81 6.63 0.27
CA LEU A 60 -2.75 7.90 0.98
C LEU A 60 -1.75 8.81 0.28
N LEU A 61 -2.16 10.02 -0.03
CA LEU A 61 -1.24 11.04 -0.51
C LEU A 61 -0.29 11.43 0.62
N VAL A 62 0.99 11.29 0.35
CA VAL A 62 2.08 11.62 1.26
C VAL A 62 3.20 12.32 0.49
N TRP A 63 4.17 12.85 1.20
CA TRP A 63 5.35 13.47 0.60
C TRP A 63 6.56 13.16 1.47
N TYR A 64 7.11 11.95 1.33
CA TYR A 64 8.18 11.46 2.18
C TYR A 64 9.49 11.33 1.39
N PRO A 65 10.59 11.94 1.85
CA PRO A 65 11.89 11.70 1.27
C PRO A 65 12.27 10.23 1.43
N ALA A 66 12.86 9.66 0.39
CA ALA A 66 13.23 8.27 0.35
C ALA A 66 14.62 8.11 -0.27
N SER A 67 15.36 7.13 0.21
CA SER A 67 16.58 6.63 -0.41
C SER A 67 16.37 5.17 -0.80
N PHE A 68 17.02 4.74 -1.88
CA PHE A 68 16.91 3.37 -2.33
C PHE A 68 18.21 2.89 -2.99
N SER A 69 18.41 1.58 -2.96
CA SER A 69 19.46 0.89 -3.68
C SER A 69 18.86 -0.28 -4.45
N SER A 70 19.44 -0.63 -5.59
CA SER A 70 19.03 -1.82 -6.33
C SER A 70 19.70 -3.06 -5.77
N THR A 71 18.92 -4.12 -5.58
CA THR A 71 19.46 -5.45 -5.33
C THR A 71 19.62 -6.23 -6.63
N VAL A 72 18.67 -6.08 -7.55
CA VAL A 72 18.70 -6.65 -8.90
C VAL A 72 18.02 -5.67 -9.86
N LEU A 73 18.69 -5.28 -10.93
CA LEU A 73 18.12 -4.49 -12.02
C LEU A 73 17.89 -5.36 -13.25
N THR A 74 16.79 -5.17 -13.92
CA THR A 74 16.41 -5.87 -15.17
C THR A 74 17.38 -5.54 -16.30
N THR A 75 17.92 -4.32 -16.31
CA THR A 75 18.87 -3.84 -17.34
C THR A 75 20.32 -4.19 -17.04
N GLY A 76 20.61 -4.81 -15.89
CA GLY A 76 21.97 -4.98 -15.39
C GLY A 76 22.50 -3.70 -14.72
N GLY A 77 23.53 -3.85 -13.94
CA GLY A 77 24.10 -2.76 -13.13
C GLY A 77 23.56 -2.71 -11.69
N GLN A 78 24.02 -1.74 -10.93
CA GLN A 78 23.61 -1.50 -9.55
C GLN A 78 23.34 -0.01 -9.33
N ILE A 79 22.30 0.29 -8.58
CA ILE A 79 22.05 1.63 -8.04
C ILE A 79 22.39 1.60 -6.57
N GLN A 80 23.23 2.54 -6.13
CA GLN A 80 23.58 2.70 -4.73
C GLN A 80 23.16 4.09 -4.25
N ASN A 81 22.44 4.12 -3.12
CA ASN A 81 22.05 5.35 -2.42
C ASN A 81 21.41 6.43 -3.31
N ALA A 82 20.48 6.00 -4.15
CA ALA A 82 19.71 6.92 -4.96
C ALA A 82 18.58 7.56 -4.14
N GLU A 83 18.17 8.75 -4.55
CA GLU A 83 17.11 9.49 -3.87
C GLU A 83 15.81 9.47 -4.67
N GLY A 84 14.71 9.58 -3.94
CA GLY A 84 13.37 9.67 -4.48
C GLY A 84 12.41 10.29 -3.48
N THR A 85 11.17 10.45 -3.91
CA THR A 85 10.09 10.95 -3.04
C THR A 85 8.89 10.03 -3.15
N ILE A 86 8.42 9.49 -2.03
CA ILE A 86 7.16 8.76 -1.98
C ILE A 86 6.02 9.76 -2.04
N VAL A 87 5.16 9.64 -3.04
CA VAL A 87 4.03 10.55 -3.29
C VAL A 87 2.69 9.95 -2.89
N ASN A 88 2.63 8.64 -2.78
CA ASN A 88 1.51 7.96 -2.11
C ASN A 88 1.95 6.64 -1.48
N LEU A 89 1.22 6.23 -0.43
CA LEU A 89 1.54 5.06 0.38
C LEU A 89 0.29 4.23 0.63
N SER A 90 0.45 2.91 0.60
CA SER A 90 -0.54 1.93 1.03
C SER A 90 0.14 0.83 1.84
N ILE A 91 -0.64 -0.05 2.47
CA ILE A 91 -0.10 -1.14 3.28
C ILE A 91 0.78 -2.13 2.49
N ARG A 92 0.67 -2.18 1.17
CA ARG A 92 1.37 -3.15 0.31
C ARG A 92 2.32 -2.50 -0.68
N GLY A 93 2.47 -1.19 -0.68
CA GLY A 93 3.34 -0.53 -1.62
C GLY A 93 3.18 0.97 -1.66
N CYS A 94 3.98 1.59 -2.48
CA CYS A 94 4.00 3.04 -2.65
C CYS A 94 4.10 3.43 -4.12
N GLN A 95 3.93 4.71 -4.36
CA GLN A 95 4.34 5.34 -5.60
C GLN A 95 5.49 6.29 -5.30
N MET A 96 6.61 6.11 -5.98
CA MET A 96 7.83 6.89 -5.79
C MET A 96 8.17 7.66 -7.06
N LYS A 97 8.55 8.90 -6.88
CA LYS A 97 9.15 9.73 -7.93
C LYS A 97 10.66 9.72 -7.78
N THR A 98 11.37 9.50 -8.88
CA THR A 98 12.82 9.58 -8.98
C THR A 98 13.21 9.90 -10.42
N ASP A 99 14.32 10.56 -10.62
CA ASP A 99 14.87 10.85 -11.97
C ASP A 99 15.63 9.65 -12.55
N LEU A 100 15.87 8.63 -11.76
CA LEU A 100 16.53 7.42 -12.25
C LEU A 100 15.54 6.52 -13.02
N PRO A 101 15.97 5.97 -14.15
CA PRO A 101 15.14 5.08 -14.95
C PRO A 101 15.02 3.72 -14.26
N LEU A 102 13.87 3.46 -13.63
CA LEU A 102 13.53 2.17 -13.09
C LEU A 102 12.61 1.42 -14.07
N GLN A 103 12.75 0.09 -14.09
CA GLN A 103 11.93 -0.77 -14.95
C GLN A 103 11.08 -1.76 -14.13
N PRO A 104 9.90 -2.16 -14.64
CA PRO A 104 9.14 -3.24 -14.03
C PRO A 104 10.00 -4.49 -13.87
N GLY A 105 10.02 -5.03 -12.65
CA GLY A 105 10.85 -6.18 -12.27
C GLY A 105 12.11 -5.83 -11.49
N ASP A 106 12.53 -4.56 -11.48
CA ASP A 106 13.68 -4.14 -10.66
C ASP A 106 13.40 -4.37 -9.17
N MET A 107 14.38 -4.95 -8.49
CA MET A 107 14.33 -5.23 -7.05
C MET A 107 15.11 -4.17 -6.29
N LEU A 108 14.47 -3.59 -5.30
CA LEU A 108 15.00 -2.46 -4.53
C LEU A 108 14.98 -2.76 -3.03
N CYS A 109 15.95 -2.21 -2.31
CA CYS A 109 15.86 -1.91 -0.90
C CYS A 109 15.50 -0.42 -0.77
N LEU A 110 14.47 -0.09 0.00
CA LEU A 110 13.92 1.27 0.09
C LEU A 110 13.84 1.71 1.54
N THR A 111 14.30 2.91 1.82
CA THR A 111 14.16 3.55 3.14
C THR A 111 13.49 4.90 2.97
N PHE A 112 12.48 5.20 3.77
CA PHE A 112 11.83 6.51 3.76
C PHE A 112 11.54 7.04 5.15
N THR A 113 11.50 8.35 5.27
CA THR A 113 11.23 9.04 6.55
C THR A 113 9.90 9.77 6.47
N PRO A 114 8.91 9.39 7.32
CA PRO A 114 7.68 10.14 7.47
C PRO A 114 7.97 11.55 8.01
N THR A 115 7.60 12.59 7.25
CA THR A 115 7.88 14.00 7.60
C THR A 115 6.75 14.66 8.38
N ASP A 116 5.60 14.03 8.46
CA ASP A 116 4.41 14.52 9.16
C ASP A 116 4.38 14.17 10.67
N GLN A 117 5.35 13.40 11.12
CA GLN A 117 5.50 12.99 12.52
C GLN A 117 6.95 13.27 12.97
N ALA A 118 7.16 14.32 13.73
CA ALA A 118 8.49 14.67 14.23
C ALA A 118 9.08 13.55 15.10
N GLY A 119 10.35 13.22 14.88
CA GLY A 119 11.07 12.21 15.65
C GLY A 119 10.73 10.76 15.26
N THR A 120 9.98 10.55 14.18
CA THR A 120 9.68 9.19 13.70
C THR A 120 10.92 8.58 13.03
N PRO A 121 11.36 7.38 13.44
CA PRO A 121 12.45 6.70 12.78
C PRO A 121 12.08 6.31 11.34
N PRO A 122 13.07 6.18 10.44
CA PRO A 122 12.84 5.78 9.08
C PRO A 122 12.21 4.38 9.00
N VAL A 123 11.42 4.16 7.96
CA VAL A 123 10.85 2.85 7.60
C VAL A 123 11.75 2.20 6.57
N VAL A 124 12.17 0.97 6.85
CA VAL A 124 13.01 0.18 5.95
C VAL A 124 12.18 -0.91 5.29
N ILE A 125 12.25 -0.97 3.97
CA ILE A 125 11.67 -2.03 3.15
C ILE A 125 12.84 -2.83 2.59
N GLU A 126 13.06 -4.01 3.12
CA GLU A 126 14.20 -4.85 2.75
C GLU A 126 14.15 -5.30 1.29
N GLN A 127 12.95 -5.64 0.83
CA GLN A 127 12.74 -6.04 -0.56
C GLN A 127 11.45 -5.41 -1.10
N ALA A 128 11.61 -4.71 -2.19
CA ALA A 128 10.51 -4.13 -2.96
C ALA A 128 10.73 -4.39 -4.44
N VAL A 129 9.66 -4.47 -5.21
CA VAL A 129 9.71 -4.67 -6.65
C VAL A 129 8.97 -3.55 -7.37
N VAL A 130 9.58 -3.04 -8.43
CA VAL A 130 8.93 -2.10 -9.34
C VAL A 130 7.89 -2.85 -10.16
N ARG A 131 6.62 -2.46 -10.05
CA ARG A 131 5.50 -3.07 -10.81
C ARG A 131 5.11 -2.27 -12.04
N SER A 132 5.32 -0.98 -12.01
CA SER A 132 5.04 -0.10 -13.13
C SER A 132 5.98 1.09 -13.11
N SER A 133 6.35 1.56 -14.28
CA SER A 133 7.13 2.79 -14.46
C SER A 133 6.44 3.64 -15.52
N ASN A 134 6.30 4.93 -15.24
CA ASN A 134 5.79 5.92 -16.18
C ASN A 134 6.60 7.21 -16.01
N GLY A 135 7.67 7.31 -16.82
CA GLY A 135 8.65 8.39 -16.71
C GLY A 135 9.34 8.37 -15.33
N THR A 136 9.20 9.45 -14.58
CA THR A 136 9.79 9.60 -13.24
C THR A 136 8.96 8.95 -12.13
N THR A 137 7.77 8.43 -12.44
CA THR A 137 6.84 7.91 -11.43
C THR A 137 6.78 6.39 -11.49
N ASN A 138 7.12 5.73 -10.38
CA ASN A 138 7.25 4.29 -10.28
C ASN A 138 6.29 3.72 -9.24
N GLY A 139 5.52 2.70 -9.62
CA GLY A 139 4.69 1.93 -8.71
C GLY A 139 5.50 0.78 -8.12
N ILE A 140 5.63 0.77 -6.79
CA ILE A 140 6.49 -0.16 -6.05
C ILE A 140 5.63 -1.00 -5.13
N GLU A 141 5.80 -2.31 -5.16
CA GLU A 141 5.18 -3.28 -4.25
C GLU A 141 6.20 -3.75 -3.22
N PHE A 142 5.79 -3.78 -1.95
CA PHE A 142 6.59 -4.28 -0.85
C PHE A 142 6.50 -5.81 -0.80
N ILE A 143 7.65 -6.48 -0.83
CA ILE A 143 7.75 -7.94 -0.79
C ILE A 143 8.10 -8.39 0.62
N SER A 144 9.12 -7.78 1.24
CA SER A 144 9.56 -8.09 2.58
C SER A 144 9.81 -6.81 3.36
N LEU A 145 9.24 -6.79 4.56
CA LEU A 145 9.48 -5.78 5.58
C LEU A 145 9.90 -6.50 6.85
N ASP A 146 10.71 -5.83 7.66
CA ASP A 146 10.89 -6.25 9.04
C ASP A 146 9.62 -5.97 9.85
N GLU A 147 9.48 -6.62 11.00
CA GLU A 147 8.30 -6.48 11.86
C GLU A 147 8.07 -5.03 12.30
N ALA A 148 9.15 -4.30 12.60
CA ALA A 148 9.09 -2.90 13.00
C ALA A 148 8.58 -2.01 11.86
N GLY A 149 9.02 -2.22 10.62
CA GLY A 149 8.56 -1.52 9.43
C GLY A 149 7.08 -1.78 9.14
N GLU A 150 6.64 -3.04 9.28
CA GLU A 150 5.23 -3.37 9.09
C GLU A 150 4.32 -2.67 10.11
N VAL A 151 4.67 -2.71 11.39
CA VAL A 151 3.95 -1.99 12.45
C VAL A 151 3.93 -0.49 12.17
N ARG A 152 5.05 0.06 11.72
CA ARG A 152 5.17 1.49 11.43
C ARG A 152 4.29 1.92 10.25
N ILE A 153 4.30 1.18 9.15
CA ILE A 153 3.42 1.48 8.00
C ILE A 153 1.95 1.41 8.42
N ARG A 154 1.56 0.40 9.22
CA ARG A 154 0.20 0.31 9.76
C ARG A 154 -0.16 1.51 10.61
N GLN A 155 0.75 2.00 11.45
CA GLN A 155 0.53 3.19 12.27
C GLN A 155 0.33 4.44 11.41
N ILE A 156 1.22 4.71 10.44
CA ILE A 156 1.11 5.84 9.52
C ILE A 156 -0.25 5.84 8.80
N ILE A 157 -0.64 4.67 8.27
CA ILE A 157 -1.91 4.51 7.56
C ILE A 157 -3.08 4.73 8.52
N SER A 158 -3.03 4.16 9.72
CA SER A 158 -4.09 4.29 10.73
C SER A 158 -4.32 5.76 11.10
N ASP A 159 -3.25 6.49 11.41
CA ASP A 159 -3.32 7.89 11.83
C ASP A 159 -3.91 8.78 10.72
N ARG A 160 -3.49 8.56 9.49
CA ARG A 160 -4.03 9.27 8.32
C ARG A 160 -5.49 8.93 8.06
N LEU A 161 -5.87 7.67 8.13
CA LEU A 161 -7.25 7.25 7.94
C LEU A 161 -8.17 7.81 9.03
N HIS A 162 -7.71 7.86 10.28
CA HIS A 162 -8.47 8.47 11.39
C HIS A 162 -8.62 9.98 11.23
N SER A 163 -7.61 10.68 10.72
CA SER A 163 -7.70 12.11 10.46
C SER A 163 -8.76 12.46 9.41
N TRP A 164 -8.97 11.60 8.42
CA TRP A 164 -10.00 11.77 7.39
C TRP A 164 -11.42 11.49 7.88
N MET A 165 -11.57 10.70 8.95
CA MET A 165 -12.87 10.37 9.54
C MET A 165 -13.35 11.40 10.57
N ARG A 166 -12.51 12.35 11.00
CA ARG A 166 -12.95 13.46 11.84
C ARG A 166 -13.69 14.45 10.97
N PRO A 167 -15.02 14.68 11.18
CA PRO A 167 -15.71 15.78 10.53
C PRO A 167 -14.98 17.07 10.92
N ALA A 168 -14.75 17.95 9.95
CA ALA A 168 -14.33 19.31 10.21
C ALA A 168 -15.40 19.95 11.12
N GLY A 169 -15.04 20.21 12.38
CA GLY A 169 -15.88 20.87 13.36
C GLY A 169 -16.08 22.35 13.01
#